data_e458dc12b255e472ac4d44a99e199f73
#
_entry.id   e458dc12b255e472ac4d44a99e199f73
#
_cell.length_a   1.000
_cell.length_b   1.000
_cell.length_c   1.000
_cell.angle_alpha   90.00
_cell.angle_beta   90.00
_cell.angle_gamma   90.00
#
_symmetry.space_group_name_H-M   'P 1'
#
loop_
_entity.id
_entity.type
_entity.pdbx_description
1 polymer ?
#
loop_
_entity_poly.entity_id
_entity_poly.type
_entity_poly.pdbx_seq_one_letter_code
_entity_poly.pdbx_strand_id
1 'polypeptide(L)'
;MVNKITVVGAGNVGATTAQRLAEKQLAKVVVMVDVVEGVPQGKALDQWESAPIEGFDTRVIGTNGYEETADSDIVIITAGIARKPGMSRDDLLNTNAGIVKQVSEHVKRSSPTAIIIMVSNPLDVMAYVAKKVTGFPRERVLGMAGVLDTARYRSFIAEALDVSVEDIQAMVLGGHGDTMVPLISYTTVSGIPVTQLMDQKTLDAIVTRTRNGGAEIVKFLKTGSAYYAPSAASVQMAEAIVHDRKRVLPCAAWLEGEYGMSGLFLGVPCKLGRKGLEQIIEVELTSKERTDLGKSAEAVREPMSVLKL
;
A
#
# COMPACT_ATOMS: atom_id res chain seq x y z
N MET A 1 18.96 5.84 6.44
CA MET A 1 18.12 5.82 7.65
C MET A 1 17.58 7.22 7.88
N VAL A 2 16.28 7.35 8.10
CA VAL A 2 15.62 8.61 8.49
C VAL A 2 15.54 8.72 10.02
N ASN A 3 15.03 9.84 10.55
CA ASN A 3 14.93 9.99 12.00
C ASN A 3 13.73 9.21 12.55
N LYS A 4 12.54 9.39 11.97
CA LYS A 4 11.32 8.81 12.52
C LYS A 4 10.36 8.32 11.42
N ILE A 5 9.81 7.13 11.63
CA ILE A 5 8.68 6.62 10.84
C ILE A 5 7.53 6.31 11.81
N THR A 6 6.35 6.85 11.54
CA THR A 6 5.14 6.54 12.31
C THR A 6 4.26 5.56 11.55
N VAL A 7 3.73 4.57 12.26
CA VAL A 7 2.71 3.64 11.79
C VAL A 7 1.43 3.89 12.58
N VAL A 8 0.38 4.34 11.91
CA VAL A 8 -0.93 4.60 12.54
C VAL A 8 -1.83 3.39 12.33
N GLY A 9 -2.22 2.77 13.43
CA GLY A 9 -2.91 1.49 13.51
C GLY A 9 -1.97 0.40 13.99
N ALA A 10 -2.20 -0.15 15.20
CA ALA A 10 -1.44 -1.25 15.80
C ALA A 10 -2.11 -2.62 15.60
N GLY A 11 -2.95 -2.75 14.58
CA GLY A 11 -3.48 -4.05 14.15
C GLY A 11 -2.39 -4.94 13.55
N ASN A 12 -2.77 -6.07 12.94
CA ASN A 12 -1.79 -7.02 12.40
C ASN A 12 -0.91 -6.40 11.30
N VAL A 13 -1.49 -5.63 10.36
CA VAL A 13 -0.71 -4.97 9.31
C VAL A 13 0.27 -3.96 9.89
N GLY A 14 -0.22 -3.07 10.78
CA GLY A 14 0.62 -2.01 11.34
C GLY A 14 1.73 -2.54 12.23
N ALA A 15 1.43 -3.49 13.12
CA ALA A 15 2.45 -4.10 13.98
C ALA A 15 3.52 -4.84 13.18
N THR A 16 3.14 -5.61 12.16
CA THR A 16 4.10 -6.30 11.28
C THR A 16 4.89 -5.29 10.42
N THR A 17 4.28 -4.15 10.05
CA THR A 17 4.99 -3.06 9.36
C THR A 17 6.04 -2.44 10.27
N ALA A 18 5.68 -2.11 11.52
CA ALA A 18 6.60 -1.54 12.51
C ALA A 18 7.80 -2.47 12.77
N GLN A 19 7.54 -3.76 12.97
CA GLN A 19 8.58 -4.78 13.13
C GLN A 19 9.55 -4.78 11.94
N ARG A 20 9.05 -4.89 10.72
CA ARG A 20 9.90 -4.92 9.51
C ARG A 20 10.70 -3.64 9.29
N LEU A 21 10.14 -2.48 9.65
CA LEU A 21 10.84 -1.19 9.61
C LEU A 21 12.01 -1.18 10.61
N ALA A 22 11.79 -1.73 11.80
CA ALA A 22 12.80 -1.82 12.86
C ALA A 22 13.93 -2.79 12.47
N GLU A 23 13.61 -4.02 12.09
CA GLU A 23 14.56 -5.04 11.66
C GLU A 23 15.43 -4.58 10.47
N LYS A 24 14.83 -3.85 9.53
CA LYS A 24 15.58 -3.24 8.40
C LYS A 24 16.28 -1.94 8.75
N GLN A 25 16.16 -1.46 9.97
CA GLN A 25 16.75 -0.22 10.48
C GLN A 25 16.51 0.99 9.54
N LEU A 26 15.27 1.14 9.07
CA LEU A 26 14.92 2.22 8.13
C LEU A 26 14.82 3.59 8.82
N ALA A 27 14.56 3.61 10.13
CA ALA A 27 14.51 4.83 10.96
C ALA A 27 15.23 4.62 12.28
N LYS A 28 15.65 5.72 12.94
CA LYS A 28 16.16 5.65 14.32
C LYS A 28 15.04 5.29 15.29
N VAL A 29 13.84 5.79 15.04
CA VAL A 29 12.64 5.56 15.85
C VAL A 29 11.48 5.16 14.95
N VAL A 30 10.79 4.09 15.34
CA VAL A 30 9.49 3.70 14.78
C VAL A 30 8.43 3.91 15.87
N VAL A 31 7.44 4.75 15.58
CA VAL A 31 6.32 5.02 16.49
C VAL A 31 5.07 4.29 16.00
N MET A 32 4.46 3.50 16.87
CA MET A 32 3.20 2.80 16.61
C MET A 32 2.07 3.49 17.37
N VAL A 33 1.03 3.93 16.66
CA VAL A 33 -0.13 4.63 17.26
C VAL A 33 -1.38 3.80 17.11
N ASP A 34 -2.16 3.66 18.18
CA ASP A 34 -3.51 3.08 18.12
C ASP A 34 -4.40 3.71 19.18
N VAL A 35 -5.71 3.71 18.93
CA VAL A 35 -6.72 4.20 19.89
C VAL A 35 -6.98 3.22 21.05
N VAL A 36 -6.63 1.95 20.87
CA VAL A 36 -6.83 0.91 21.88
C VAL A 36 -5.71 1.00 22.91
N GLU A 37 -6.08 1.39 24.13
CA GLU A 37 -5.14 1.58 25.24
C GLU A 37 -4.31 0.32 25.51
N GLY A 38 -3.00 0.48 25.69
CA GLY A 38 -2.06 -0.59 26.00
C GLY A 38 -1.62 -1.43 24.78
N VAL A 39 -2.42 -1.50 23.73
CA VAL A 39 -2.10 -2.34 22.55
C VAL A 39 -0.84 -1.89 21.83
N PRO A 40 -0.68 -0.62 21.44
CA PRO A 40 0.55 -0.18 20.78
C PRO A 40 1.76 -0.27 21.69
N GLN A 41 1.61 0.03 23.00
CA GLN A 41 2.70 -0.04 23.97
C GLN A 41 3.19 -1.48 24.17
N GLY A 42 2.27 -2.43 24.37
CA GLY A 42 2.62 -3.84 24.56
C GLY A 42 3.33 -4.42 23.34
N LYS A 43 2.79 -4.18 22.13
CA LYS A 43 3.42 -4.65 20.88
C LYS A 43 4.78 -3.99 20.60
N ALA A 44 4.91 -2.69 20.89
CA ALA A 44 6.16 -2.00 20.70
C ALA A 44 7.25 -2.48 21.67
N LEU A 45 6.86 -2.76 22.94
CA LEU A 45 7.78 -3.30 23.93
C LEU A 45 8.28 -4.70 23.52
N ASP A 46 7.37 -5.60 23.14
CA ASP A 46 7.69 -6.95 22.69
C ASP A 46 8.64 -6.92 21.46
N GLN A 47 8.36 -6.06 20.47
CA GLN A 47 9.26 -5.86 19.34
C GLN A 47 10.62 -5.29 19.75
N TRP A 48 10.66 -4.36 20.71
CA TRP A 48 11.93 -3.82 21.20
C TRP A 48 12.75 -4.86 21.99
N GLU A 49 12.08 -5.75 22.74
CA GLU A 49 12.74 -6.83 23.44
C GLU A 49 13.37 -7.88 22.49
N SER A 50 12.88 -7.99 21.25
CA SER A 50 13.52 -8.83 20.22
C SER A 50 14.79 -8.21 19.63
N ALA A 51 15.02 -6.91 19.80
CA ALA A 51 16.14 -6.19 19.18
C ALA A 51 17.53 -6.79 19.47
N PRO A 52 17.87 -7.22 20.70
CA PRO A 52 19.18 -7.86 20.96
C PRO A 52 19.35 -9.22 20.27
N ILE A 53 18.27 -9.89 19.92
CA ILE A 53 18.27 -11.19 19.24
C ILE A 53 18.40 -11.00 17.74
N GLU A 54 17.61 -10.07 17.17
CA GLU A 54 17.53 -9.78 15.74
C GLU A 54 18.64 -8.84 15.25
N GLY A 55 19.33 -8.15 16.17
CA GLY A 55 20.49 -7.32 15.85
C GLY A 55 20.13 -5.96 15.24
N PHE A 56 19.10 -5.29 15.74
CA PHE A 56 18.76 -3.92 15.31
C PHE A 56 18.72 -2.93 16.49
N ASP A 57 19.04 -1.66 16.19
CA ASP A 57 19.06 -0.56 17.17
C ASP A 57 17.88 0.42 17.03
N THR A 58 17.01 0.22 16.05
CA THR A 58 15.82 1.05 15.86
C THR A 58 14.92 0.99 17.09
N ARG A 59 14.69 2.13 17.76
CA ARG A 59 13.77 2.17 18.90
C ARG A 59 12.33 2.04 18.43
N VAL A 60 11.58 1.10 18.99
CA VAL A 60 10.13 0.96 18.74
C VAL A 60 9.37 1.53 19.93
N ILE A 61 8.39 2.42 19.68
CA ILE A 61 7.60 3.11 20.69
C ILE A 61 6.12 2.93 20.37
N GLY A 62 5.30 2.61 21.38
CA GLY A 62 3.85 2.55 21.27
C GLY A 62 3.19 3.71 22.03
N THR A 63 2.18 4.33 21.43
CA THR A 63 1.45 5.45 22.05
C THR A 63 -0.03 5.45 21.65
N ASN A 64 -0.87 6.06 22.49
CA ASN A 64 -2.29 6.31 22.17
C ASN A 64 -2.54 7.78 21.73
N GLY A 65 -1.52 8.63 21.78
CA GLY A 65 -1.53 10.03 21.33
C GLY A 65 -0.66 10.26 20.11
N TYR A 66 -0.56 11.51 19.68
CA TYR A 66 0.24 11.91 18.51
C TYR A 66 1.49 12.73 18.86
N GLU A 67 1.76 12.94 20.15
CA GLU A 67 2.91 13.72 20.62
C GLU A 67 4.23 13.09 20.18
N GLU A 68 4.33 11.77 20.34
CA GLU A 68 5.52 10.99 19.94
C GLU A 68 5.73 10.92 18.43
N THR A 69 4.68 11.24 17.65
CA THR A 69 4.73 11.20 16.17
C THR A 69 5.28 12.48 15.57
N ALA A 70 5.51 13.53 16.36
CA ALA A 70 5.97 14.80 15.86
C ALA A 70 7.24 14.66 15.00
N ASP A 71 7.28 15.41 13.89
CA ASP A 71 8.39 15.45 12.94
C ASP A 71 8.76 14.08 12.31
N SER A 72 7.75 13.24 12.05
CA SER A 72 7.96 12.01 11.29
C SER A 72 8.34 12.31 9.85
N ASP A 73 9.33 11.58 9.32
CA ASP A 73 9.72 11.64 7.91
C ASP A 73 8.72 10.91 7.01
N ILE A 74 8.19 9.79 7.50
CA ILE A 74 7.19 8.98 6.79
C ILE A 74 6.09 8.60 7.80
N VAL A 75 4.84 8.65 7.35
CA VAL A 75 3.68 8.16 8.10
C VAL A 75 2.97 7.09 7.28
N ILE A 76 2.90 5.87 7.81
CA ILE A 76 2.19 4.75 7.19
C ILE A 76 0.85 4.59 7.89
N ILE A 77 -0.26 4.78 7.16
CA ILE A 77 -1.61 4.76 7.73
C ILE A 77 -2.27 3.42 7.41
N THR A 78 -2.38 2.58 8.43
CA THR A 78 -3.09 1.28 8.38
C THR A 78 -4.39 1.30 9.20
N ALA A 79 -4.69 2.43 9.84
CA ALA A 79 -5.87 2.62 10.68
C ALA A 79 -7.16 2.52 9.87
N GLY A 80 -8.11 1.79 10.39
CA GLY A 80 -9.41 1.54 9.78
C GLY A 80 -10.02 0.23 10.29
N ILE A 81 -11.25 -0.01 9.95
CA ILE A 81 -11.92 -1.27 10.29
C ILE A 81 -12.03 -2.17 9.07
N ALA A 82 -11.97 -3.49 9.30
CA ALA A 82 -12.34 -4.47 8.30
C ALA A 82 -13.88 -4.54 8.16
N ARG A 83 -14.36 -4.93 6.98
CA ARG A 83 -15.80 -5.12 6.75
C ARG A 83 -16.35 -6.18 7.71
N LYS A 84 -17.37 -5.82 8.46
CA LYS A 84 -18.09 -6.72 9.38
C LYS A 84 -19.30 -7.36 8.68
N PRO A 85 -19.77 -8.54 9.13
CA PRO A 85 -21.03 -9.09 8.66
C PRO A 85 -22.19 -8.10 8.82
N GLY A 86 -23.00 -7.94 7.77
CA GLY A 86 -24.11 -6.99 7.74
C GLY A 86 -23.76 -5.54 7.38
N MET A 87 -22.48 -5.19 7.29
CA MET A 87 -22.03 -3.85 6.88
C MET A 87 -22.07 -3.71 5.36
N SER A 88 -22.68 -2.64 4.86
CA SER A 88 -22.66 -2.30 3.44
C SER A 88 -21.25 -1.80 3.00
N ARG A 89 -21.03 -1.67 1.70
CA ARG A 89 -19.79 -1.05 1.17
C ARG A 89 -19.73 0.43 1.55
N ASP A 90 -20.84 1.13 1.53
CA ASP A 90 -20.93 2.55 1.84
C ASP A 90 -20.71 2.82 3.34
N ASP A 91 -21.23 1.95 4.23
CA ASP A 91 -20.96 2.05 5.66
C ASP A 91 -19.45 1.91 5.96
N LEU A 92 -18.80 0.95 5.33
CA LEU A 92 -17.34 0.76 5.48
C LEU A 92 -16.57 1.97 4.95
N LEU A 93 -16.96 2.46 3.76
CA LEU A 93 -16.37 3.63 3.13
C LEU A 93 -16.44 4.85 4.04
N ASN A 94 -17.64 5.18 4.53
CA ASN A 94 -17.86 6.36 5.37
C ASN A 94 -17.16 6.25 6.73
N THR A 95 -17.20 5.06 7.35
CA THR A 95 -16.50 4.81 8.61
C THR A 95 -14.99 5.02 8.46
N ASN A 96 -14.39 4.39 7.45
CA ASN A 96 -12.95 4.50 7.23
C ASN A 96 -12.54 5.90 6.76
N ALA A 97 -13.38 6.59 5.98
CA ALA A 97 -13.14 7.98 5.61
C ALA A 97 -13.10 8.90 6.84
N GLY A 98 -14.01 8.71 7.81
CA GLY A 98 -14.00 9.43 9.08
C GLY A 98 -12.72 9.17 9.89
N ILE A 99 -12.28 7.92 9.99
CA ILE A 99 -11.04 7.55 10.68
C ILE A 99 -9.83 8.19 9.99
N VAL A 100 -9.69 8.00 8.67
CA VAL A 100 -8.57 8.54 7.90
C VAL A 100 -8.54 10.07 7.92
N LYS A 101 -9.70 10.73 7.92
CA LYS A 101 -9.79 12.19 8.10
C LYS A 101 -9.16 12.63 9.41
N GLN A 102 -9.57 12.05 10.55
CA GLN A 102 -9.02 12.39 11.87
C GLN A 102 -7.51 12.13 11.94
N VAL A 103 -7.06 10.95 11.46
CA VAL A 103 -5.63 10.63 11.39
C VAL A 103 -4.87 11.65 10.54
N SER A 104 -5.40 12.01 9.38
CA SER A 104 -4.76 12.96 8.47
C SER A 104 -4.67 14.37 9.06
N GLU A 105 -5.67 14.81 9.86
CA GLU A 105 -5.62 16.06 10.60
C GLU A 105 -4.51 16.06 11.66
N HIS A 106 -4.32 14.95 12.36
CA HIS A 106 -3.19 14.77 13.29
C HIS A 106 -1.86 14.83 12.56
N VAL A 107 -1.70 14.06 11.49
CA VAL A 107 -0.47 14.02 10.67
C VAL A 107 -0.12 15.42 10.16
N LYS A 108 -1.11 16.16 9.64
CA LYS A 108 -0.91 17.54 9.18
C LYS A 108 -0.34 18.46 10.26
N ARG A 109 -0.79 18.30 11.51
CA ARG A 109 -0.33 19.14 12.65
C ARG A 109 1.02 18.70 13.19
N SER A 110 1.21 17.38 13.39
CA SER A 110 2.41 16.85 14.06
C SER A 110 3.59 16.62 13.12
N SER A 111 3.34 16.34 11.83
CA SER A 111 4.38 15.99 10.84
C SER A 111 4.09 16.64 9.48
N PRO A 112 4.09 17.98 9.38
CA PRO A 112 3.63 18.71 8.18
C PRO A 112 4.49 18.48 6.93
N THR A 113 5.68 17.91 7.08
CA THR A 113 6.61 17.59 5.99
C THR A 113 6.65 16.11 5.63
N ALA A 114 5.92 15.26 6.36
CA ALA A 114 5.93 13.82 6.17
C ALA A 114 5.48 13.38 4.76
N ILE A 115 5.97 12.22 4.34
CA ILE A 115 5.41 11.46 3.23
C ILE A 115 4.41 10.46 3.80
N ILE A 116 3.20 10.44 3.26
CA ILE A 116 2.14 9.51 3.66
C ILE A 116 2.13 8.30 2.73
N ILE A 117 2.16 7.09 3.31
CA ILE A 117 1.87 5.84 2.62
C ILE A 117 0.55 5.31 3.16
N MET A 118 -0.50 5.39 2.35
CA MET A 118 -1.82 4.88 2.70
C MET A 118 -1.91 3.38 2.49
N VAL A 119 -2.49 2.68 3.46
CA VAL A 119 -2.73 1.21 3.42
C VAL A 119 -4.19 0.88 3.70
N SER A 120 -4.92 1.77 4.40
CA SER A 120 -6.33 1.59 4.76
C SER A 120 -7.23 1.48 3.52
N ASN A 121 -8.27 0.64 3.62
CA ASN A 121 -9.20 0.39 2.52
C ASN A 121 -10.57 1.12 2.71
N PRO A 122 -11.24 1.46 1.59
CA PRO A 122 -10.86 1.34 0.18
C PRO A 122 -9.66 2.25 -0.17
N LEU A 123 -8.56 1.64 -0.61
CA LEU A 123 -7.24 2.29 -0.64
C LEU A 123 -7.21 3.61 -1.42
N ASP A 124 -7.64 3.58 -2.68
CA ASP A 124 -7.55 4.73 -3.58
C ASP A 124 -8.36 5.91 -3.04
N VAL A 125 -9.52 5.60 -2.45
CA VAL A 125 -10.40 6.61 -1.83
C VAL A 125 -9.82 7.13 -0.52
N MET A 126 -9.20 6.29 0.30
CA MET A 126 -8.55 6.73 1.55
C MET A 126 -7.31 7.60 1.26
N ALA A 127 -6.57 7.30 0.20
CA ALA A 127 -5.48 8.17 -0.27
C ALA A 127 -6.01 9.55 -0.71
N TYR A 128 -7.16 9.60 -1.38
CA TYR A 128 -7.85 10.84 -1.73
C TYR A 128 -8.26 11.63 -0.49
N VAL A 129 -8.86 10.99 0.52
CA VAL A 129 -9.22 11.63 1.80
C VAL A 129 -7.98 12.26 2.44
N ALA A 130 -6.89 11.49 2.57
CA ALA A 130 -5.65 11.98 3.16
C ALA A 130 -5.09 13.20 2.41
N LYS A 131 -5.05 13.16 1.06
CA LYS A 131 -4.60 14.29 0.24
C LYS A 131 -5.47 15.53 0.44
N LYS A 132 -6.78 15.38 0.45
CA LYS A 132 -7.72 16.49 0.63
C LYS A 132 -7.61 17.14 2.01
N VAL A 133 -7.52 16.34 3.07
CA VAL A 133 -7.47 16.82 4.44
C VAL A 133 -6.13 17.47 4.76
N THR A 134 -5.02 16.84 4.36
CA THR A 134 -3.69 17.39 4.63
C THR A 134 -3.36 18.59 3.75
N GLY A 135 -3.83 18.59 2.52
CA GLY A 135 -3.40 19.56 1.51
C GLY A 135 -1.96 19.32 1.04
N PHE A 136 -1.38 18.16 1.35
CA PHE A 136 -0.01 17.83 0.92
C PHE A 136 0.07 17.72 -0.60
N PRO A 137 1.21 18.09 -1.19
CA PRO A 137 1.43 17.91 -2.63
C PRO A 137 1.38 16.42 -2.99
N ARG A 138 1.11 16.12 -4.27
CA ARG A 138 0.92 14.73 -4.74
C ARG A 138 2.13 13.84 -4.52
N GLU A 139 3.31 14.44 -4.48
CA GLU A 139 4.58 13.74 -4.26
C GLU A 139 4.65 13.11 -2.86
N ARG A 140 3.89 13.64 -1.93
CA ARG A 140 3.94 13.23 -0.52
C ARG A 140 2.72 12.44 -0.04
N VAL A 141 1.82 12.03 -0.95
CA VAL A 141 0.69 11.14 -0.62
C VAL A 141 0.66 10.01 -1.63
N LEU A 142 0.89 8.80 -1.16
CA LEU A 142 0.97 7.58 -1.95
C LEU A 142 0.06 6.51 -1.36
N GLY A 143 -0.47 5.62 -2.21
CA GLY A 143 -1.20 4.43 -1.78
C GLY A 143 -0.42 3.15 -2.06
N MET A 144 -0.38 2.25 -1.07
CA MET A 144 0.17 0.90 -1.21
C MET A 144 -0.90 0.01 -1.86
N ALA A 145 -0.82 -0.17 -3.16
CA ALA A 145 -1.78 -0.90 -3.99
C ALA A 145 -1.09 -1.93 -4.89
N GLY A 146 -0.69 -1.49 -6.07
CA GLY A 146 -0.09 -2.35 -7.09
C GLY A 146 1.16 -3.10 -6.65
N VAL A 147 1.93 -2.57 -5.69
CA VAL A 147 3.09 -3.29 -5.11
C VAL A 147 2.66 -4.63 -4.52
N LEU A 148 1.57 -4.66 -3.74
CA LEU A 148 1.00 -5.88 -3.17
C LEU A 148 0.37 -6.77 -4.25
N ASP A 149 -0.41 -6.17 -5.15
CA ASP A 149 -1.12 -6.91 -6.19
C ASP A 149 -0.13 -7.56 -7.18
N THR A 150 0.94 -6.85 -7.50
CA THR A 150 2.05 -7.37 -8.30
C THR A 150 2.78 -8.52 -7.59
N ALA A 151 2.99 -8.42 -6.27
CA ALA A 151 3.61 -9.50 -5.50
C ALA A 151 2.78 -10.78 -5.57
N ARG A 152 1.45 -10.68 -5.44
CA ARG A 152 0.53 -11.83 -5.61
C ARG A 152 0.62 -12.43 -7.01
N TYR A 153 0.56 -11.57 -8.03
CA TYR A 153 0.63 -11.96 -9.43
C TYR A 153 1.95 -12.70 -9.73
N ARG A 154 3.08 -12.17 -9.27
CA ARG A 154 4.39 -12.81 -9.39
C ARG A 154 4.44 -14.18 -8.70
N SER A 155 3.91 -14.27 -7.47
CA SER A 155 3.87 -15.53 -6.73
C SER A 155 3.07 -16.61 -7.44
N PHE A 156 1.94 -16.27 -8.06
CA PHE A 156 1.11 -17.23 -8.78
C PHE A 156 1.72 -17.66 -10.13
N ILE A 157 2.45 -16.76 -10.79
CA ILE A 157 3.24 -17.12 -11.98
C ILE A 157 4.38 -18.07 -11.61
N ALA A 158 5.11 -17.75 -10.51
CA ALA A 158 6.19 -18.60 -10.02
C ALA A 158 5.72 -20.02 -9.67
N GLU A 159 4.57 -20.12 -8.98
CA GLU A 159 3.93 -21.39 -8.65
C GLU A 159 3.56 -22.18 -9.91
N ALA A 160 3.00 -21.52 -10.93
CA ALA A 160 2.55 -22.17 -12.15
C ALA A 160 3.70 -22.65 -13.07
N LEU A 161 4.86 -21.98 -13.02
CA LEU A 161 6.04 -22.30 -13.84
C LEU A 161 7.11 -23.08 -13.09
N ASP A 162 6.95 -23.26 -11.77
CA ASP A 162 7.96 -23.84 -10.87
C ASP A 162 9.34 -23.13 -10.98
N VAL A 163 9.31 -21.77 -10.90
CA VAL A 163 10.50 -20.94 -10.97
C VAL A 163 10.60 -20.02 -9.78
N SER A 164 11.77 -19.40 -9.55
CA SER A 164 11.96 -18.41 -8.50
C SER A 164 11.08 -17.17 -8.72
N VAL A 165 10.48 -16.67 -7.65
CA VAL A 165 9.76 -15.37 -7.66
C VAL A 165 10.68 -14.19 -8.01
N GLU A 166 11.99 -14.32 -7.84
CA GLU A 166 12.97 -13.28 -8.15
C GLU A 166 13.12 -13.06 -9.65
N ASP A 167 12.91 -14.11 -10.46
CA ASP A 167 13.02 -14.05 -11.92
C ASP A 167 11.85 -13.37 -12.59
N ILE A 168 10.73 -13.15 -11.87
CA ILE A 168 9.52 -12.60 -12.47
C ILE A 168 9.49 -11.10 -12.36
N GLN A 169 9.39 -10.42 -13.49
CA GLN A 169 9.12 -9.00 -13.61
C GLN A 169 7.67 -8.81 -14.08
N ALA A 170 6.91 -8.02 -13.34
CA ALA A 170 5.51 -7.77 -13.64
C ALA A 170 5.04 -6.44 -13.07
N MET A 171 3.90 -5.95 -13.54
CA MET A 171 3.19 -4.79 -12.98
C MET A 171 1.70 -5.03 -12.97
N VAL A 172 1.04 -4.63 -11.89
CA VAL A 172 -0.41 -4.57 -11.78
C VAL A 172 -0.79 -3.11 -11.57
N LEU A 173 -1.60 -2.56 -12.46
CA LEU A 173 -2.08 -1.19 -12.44
C LEU A 173 -3.56 -1.13 -12.05
N GLY A 174 -4.13 0.09 -12.05
CA GLY A 174 -5.54 0.31 -11.75
C GLY A 174 -5.84 0.47 -10.26
N GLY A 175 -7.11 0.56 -9.91
CA GLY A 175 -7.59 0.64 -8.53
C GLY A 175 -7.32 -0.66 -7.77
N HIS A 176 -7.09 -0.52 -6.46
CA HIS A 176 -6.82 -1.66 -5.58
C HIS A 176 -8.11 -2.44 -5.28
N GLY A 177 -8.43 -3.41 -6.12
CA GLY A 177 -9.64 -4.23 -6.01
C GLY A 177 -9.79 -5.21 -7.17
N ASP A 178 -11.01 -5.67 -7.39
CA ASP A 178 -11.36 -6.62 -8.45
C ASP A 178 -11.20 -6.06 -9.88
N THR A 179 -11.09 -4.74 -10.02
CA THR A 179 -10.83 -4.06 -11.30
C THR A 179 -9.36 -3.81 -11.61
N MET A 180 -8.42 -4.30 -10.78
CA MET A 180 -6.99 -4.19 -11.05
C MET A 180 -6.61 -4.79 -12.41
N VAL A 181 -5.55 -4.25 -13.00
CA VAL A 181 -5.11 -4.57 -14.38
C VAL A 181 -3.68 -5.14 -14.37
N PRO A 182 -3.51 -6.47 -14.24
CA PRO A 182 -2.21 -7.10 -14.47
C PRO A 182 -1.78 -6.91 -15.92
N LEU A 183 -0.59 -6.33 -16.12
CA LEU A 183 -0.03 -6.09 -17.45
C LEU A 183 0.68 -7.33 -17.96
N ILE A 184 -0.03 -8.19 -18.70
CA ILE A 184 0.57 -9.38 -19.34
C ILE A 184 1.64 -8.95 -20.35
N SER A 185 1.45 -7.84 -21.05
CA SER A 185 2.39 -7.28 -22.03
C SER A 185 3.74 -6.90 -21.43
N TYR A 186 3.80 -6.60 -20.12
CA TYR A 186 5.02 -6.26 -19.37
C TYR A 186 5.45 -7.35 -18.40
N THR A 187 4.91 -8.56 -18.53
CA THR A 187 5.26 -9.67 -17.64
C THR A 187 6.29 -10.58 -18.29
N THR A 188 7.44 -10.73 -17.61
CA THR A 188 8.54 -11.57 -18.08
C THR A 188 9.07 -12.47 -16.97
N VAL A 189 9.72 -13.55 -17.34
CA VAL A 189 10.53 -14.41 -16.48
C VAL A 189 11.96 -14.32 -16.99
N SER A 190 12.85 -13.69 -16.25
CA SER A 190 14.24 -13.40 -16.67
C SER A 190 14.33 -12.80 -18.08
N GLY A 191 13.41 -11.90 -18.43
CA GLY A 191 13.34 -11.23 -19.72
C GLY A 191 12.57 -12.00 -20.82
N ILE A 192 12.18 -13.25 -20.57
CA ILE A 192 11.34 -14.03 -21.50
C ILE A 192 9.87 -13.62 -21.29
N PRO A 193 9.15 -13.16 -22.34
CA PRO A 193 7.74 -12.86 -22.21
C PRO A 193 6.94 -14.05 -21.68
N VAL A 194 6.10 -13.81 -20.67
CA VAL A 194 5.31 -14.88 -20.03
C VAL A 194 4.39 -15.62 -21.02
N THR A 195 3.97 -14.95 -22.09
CA THR A 195 3.16 -15.52 -23.18
C THR A 195 3.88 -16.58 -24.00
N GLN A 196 5.20 -16.70 -23.90
CA GLN A 196 5.98 -17.78 -24.52
C GLN A 196 6.14 -19.00 -23.59
N LEU A 197 5.84 -18.82 -22.30
CA LEU A 197 6.07 -19.86 -21.28
C LEU A 197 4.76 -20.53 -20.82
N MET A 198 3.61 -19.88 -21.02
CA MET A 198 2.31 -20.46 -20.67
C MET A 198 1.21 -20.01 -21.63
N ASP A 199 0.16 -20.81 -21.73
CA ASP A 199 -0.98 -20.52 -22.58
C ASP A 199 -1.89 -19.42 -22.00
N GLN A 200 -2.73 -18.86 -22.86
CA GLN A 200 -3.64 -17.76 -22.48
C GLN A 200 -4.65 -18.19 -21.40
N LYS A 201 -5.11 -19.43 -21.40
CA LYS A 201 -6.07 -19.94 -20.41
C LYS A 201 -5.46 -19.94 -19.01
N THR A 202 -4.21 -20.38 -18.89
CA THR A 202 -3.44 -20.36 -17.63
C THR A 202 -3.20 -18.94 -17.16
N LEU A 203 -2.81 -18.01 -18.06
CA LEU A 203 -2.64 -16.61 -17.74
C LEU A 203 -3.94 -15.96 -17.24
N ASP A 204 -5.07 -16.22 -17.89
CA ASP A 204 -6.37 -15.68 -17.49
C ASP A 204 -6.80 -16.23 -16.10
N ALA A 205 -6.49 -17.49 -15.80
CA ALA A 205 -6.74 -18.07 -14.49
C ALA A 205 -5.89 -17.40 -13.40
N ILE A 206 -4.61 -17.14 -13.66
CA ILE A 206 -3.70 -16.43 -12.75
C ILE A 206 -4.17 -14.98 -12.54
N VAL A 207 -4.55 -14.27 -13.59
CA VAL A 207 -5.11 -12.91 -13.49
C VAL A 207 -6.36 -12.90 -12.61
N THR A 208 -7.26 -13.87 -12.81
CA THR A 208 -8.48 -14.02 -12.02
C THR A 208 -8.15 -14.30 -10.54
N ARG A 209 -7.21 -15.19 -10.26
CA ARG A 209 -6.76 -15.52 -8.90
C ARG A 209 -6.11 -14.31 -8.23
N THR A 210 -5.32 -13.52 -8.98
CA THR A 210 -4.68 -12.29 -8.48
C THR A 210 -5.72 -11.29 -8.00
N ARG A 211 -6.78 -11.05 -8.78
CA ARG A 211 -7.90 -10.18 -8.41
C ARG A 211 -8.60 -10.65 -7.13
N ASN A 212 -8.69 -11.95 -6.94
CA ASN A 212 -9.35 -12.57 -5.78
C ASN A 212 -8.39 -12.92 -4.62
N GLY A 213 -7.08 -12.61 -4.73
CA GLY A 213 -6.06 -13.06 -3.78
C GLY A 213 -6.31 -12.62 -2.33
N GLY A 214 -6.89 -11.43 -2.13
CA GLY A 214 -7.31 -10.99 -0.79
C GLY A 214 -8.47 -11.82 -0.23
N ALA A 215 -9.47 -12.11 -1.04
CA ALA A 215 -10.63 -12.91 -0.66
C ALA A 215 -10.25 -14.38 -0.38
N GLU A 216 -9.30 -14.93 -1.14
CA GLU A 216 -8.76 -16.28 -0.93
C GLU A 216 -8.14 -16.42 0.47
N ILE A 217 -7.34 -15.42 0.90
CA ILE A 217 -6.74 -15.40 2.24
C ILE A 217 -7.80 -15.28 3.33
N VAL A 218 -8.78 -14.40 3.19
CA VAL A 218 -9.89 -14.26 4.14
C VAL A 218 -10.67 -15.56 4.28
N LYS A 219 -10.88 -16.29 3.18
CA LYS A 219 -11.56 -17.60 3.19
C LYS A 219 -10.82 -18.63 4.05
N PHE A 220 -9.48 -18.63 4.04
CA PHE A 220 -8.68 -19.53 4.88
C PHE A 220 -8.62 -19.08 6.33
N LEU A 221 -8.40 -17.77 6.58
CA LEU A 221 -8.23 -17.24 7.92
C LEU A 221 -9.52 -17.21 8.74
N LYS A 222 -10.70 -17.21 8.08
CA LYS A 222 -12.02 -17.08 8.69
C LYS A 222 -12.25 -15.72 9.38
N THR A 223 -11.25 -15.17 10.04
CA THR A 223 -11.26 -13.87 10.72
C THR A 223 -10.03 -13.06 10.32
N GLY A 224 -10.21 -11.74 10.13
CA GLY A 224 -9.12 -10.85 9.71
C GLY A 224 -8.89 -10.83 8.20
N SER A 225 -7.73 -10.37 7.80
CA SER A 225 -7.30 -10.22 6.40
C SER A 225 -5.80 -10.48 6.26
N ALA A 226 -5.28 -10.47 5.04
CA ALA A 226 -3.84 -10.52 4.80
C ALA A 226 -3.10 -9.39 5.55
N TYR A 227 -1.94 -9.68 6.12
CA TYR A 227 -1.13 -8.68 6.81
C TYR A 227 0.39 -8.83 6.59
N TYR A 228 0.89 -10.01 6.28
CA TYR A 228 2.32 -10.20 5.97
C TYR A 228 2.72 -9.52 4.66
N ALA A 229 2.01 -9.80 3.58
CA ALA A 229 2.32 -9.22 2.27
C ALA A 229 2.01 -7.70 2.19
N PRO A 230 0.88 -7.17 2.74
CA PRO A 230 0.66 -5.72 2.80
C PRO A 230 1.74 -4.97 3.59
N SER A 231 2.20 -5.53 4.72
CA SER A 231 3.28 -4.90 5.49
C SER A 231 4.60 -4.92 4.72
N ALA A 232 4.93 -6.03 4.04
CA ALA A 232 6.13 -6.10 3.22
C ALA A 232 6.09 -5.10 2.05
N ALA A 233 4.94 -4.95 1.39
CA ALA A 233 4.74 -3.99 0.32
C ALA A 233 4.90 -2.53 0.81
N SER A 234 4.31 -2.18 1.96
CA SER A 234 4.45 -0.85 2.56
C SER A 234 5.91 -0.54 2.91
N VAL A 235 6.61 -1.51 3.48
CA VAL A 235 8.04 -1.38 3.84
C VAL A 235 8.91 -1.27 2.60
N GLN A 236 8.61 -1.97 1.51
CA GLN A 236 9.33 -1.81 0.24
C GLN A 236 9.24 -0.37 -0.31
N MET A 237 8.06 0.25 -0.21
CA MET A 237 7.87 1.66 -0.58
C MET A 237 8.68 2.58 0.35
N ALA A 238 8.58 2.39 1.67
CA ALA A 238 9.33 3.17 2.65
C ALA A 238 10.85 3.04 2.44
N GLU A 239 11.35 1.84 2.20
CA GLU A 239 12.76 1.56 1.92
C GLU A 239 13.26 2.26 0.65
N ALA A 240 12.44 2.30 -0.41
CA ALA A 240 12.77 3.03 -1.64
C ALA A 240 12.93 4.54 -1.39
N ILE A 241 12.09 5.10 -0.51
CA ILE A 241 12.12 6.52 -0.11
C ILE A 241 13.33 6.79 0.80
N VAL A 242 13.48 6.02 1.87
CA VAL A 242 14.54 6.21 2.89
C VAL A 242 15.93 6.16 2.26
N HIS A 243 16.18 5.20 1.39
CA HIS A 243 17.48 5.00 0.75
C HIS A 243 17.62 5.70 -0.61
N ASP A 244 16.64 6.51 -1.00
CA ASP A 244 16.65 7.23 -2.28
C ASP A 244 16.88 6.30 -3.50
N ARG A 245 16.29 5.10 -3.48
CA ARG A 245 16.61 4.02 -4.43
C ARG A 245 16.12 4.26 -5.86
N LYS A 246 15.28 5.26 -6.08
CA LYS A 246 14.65 5.54 -7.40
C LYS A 246 13.94 4.31 -7.99
N ARG A 247 13.36 3.48 -7.13
CA ARG A 247 12.61 2.28 -7.55
C ARG A 247 11.39 2.66 -8.35
N VAL A 248 11.15 1.94 -9.43
CA VAL A 248 9.88 2.01 -10.16
C VAL A 248 8.96 0.93 -9.59
N LEU A 249 7.90 1.37 -8.92
CA LEU A 249 6.93 0.51 -8.23
C LEU A 249 5.51 0.92 -8.64
N PRO A 250 4.59 -0.01 -8.86
CA PRO A 250 3.19 0.32 -9.09
C PRO A 250 2.52 0.74 -7.77
N CYS A 251 2.21 2.02 -7.65
CA CYS A 251 1.60 2.62 -6.47
C CYS A 251 0.37 3.42 -6.85
N ALA A 252 -0.59 3.57 -5.96
CA ALA A 252 -1.67 4.53 -6.17
C ALA A 252 -1.11 5.96 -6.01
N ALA A 253 -1.19 6.73 -7.09
CA ALA A 253 -0.74 8.11 -7.16
C ALA A 253 -1.85 9.03 -7.66
N TRP A 254 -1.82 10.29 -7.25
CA TRP A 254 -2.75 11.31 -7.74
C TRP A 254 -2.41 11.70 -9.17
N LEU A 255 -3.34 11.45 -10.09
CA LEU A 255 -3.17 11.76 -11.51
C LEU A 255 -3.54 13.21 -11.83
N GLU A 256 -2.72 13.86 -12.64
CA GLU A 256 -2.88 15.23 -13.12
C GLU A 256 -2.76 15.33 -14.65
N GLY A 257 -3.15 14.29 -15.38
CA GLY A 257 -3.13 14.19 -16.84
C GLY A 257 -2.57 12.88 -17.36
N GLU A 258 -1.82 12.15 -16.55
CA GLU A 258 -1.21 10.89 -16.94
C GLU A 258 -2.29 9.86 -17.35
N TYR A 259 -2.00 9.09 -18.39
CA TYR A 259 -2.94 8.16 -19.04
C TYR A 259 -4.23 8.83 -19.54
N GLY A 260 -4.22 10.18 -19.72
CA GLY A 260 -5.41 10.98 -20.07
C GLY A 260 -6.40 11.14 -18.89
N MET A 261 -5.98 10.89 -17.66
CA MET A 261 -6.83 10.91 -16.46
C MET A 261 -6.35 11.94 -15.45
N SER A 262 -7.29 12.56 -14.73
CA SER A 262 -6.98 13.54 -13.69
C SER A 262 -7.96 13.44 -12.53
N GLY A 263 -7.54 13.89 -11.35
CA GLY A 263 -8.43 14.09 -10.21
C GLY A 263 -8.81 12.81 -9.47
N LEU A 264 -7.97 11.77 -9.53
CA LEU A 264 -8.17 10.52 -8.80
C LEU A 264 -6.82 9.92 -8.40
N PHE A 265 -6.82 9.06 -7.38
CA PHE A 265 -5.74 8.13 -7.14
C PHE A 265 -5.94 6.88 -7.98
N LEU A 266 -4.88 6.40 -8.63
CA LEU A 266 -4.91 5.17 -9.41
C LEU A 266 -3.54 4.50 -9.37
N GLY A 267 -3.51 3.19 -9.35
CA GLY A 267 -2.28 2.40 -9.42
C GLY A 267 -1.59 2.57 -10.78
N VAL A 268 -0.42 3.17 -10.78
CA VAL A 268 0.41 3.45 -11.97
C VAL A 268 1.89 3.25 -11.64
N PRO A 269 2.78 3.07 -12.65
CA PRO A 269 4.22 2.97 -12.40
C PRO A 269 4.78 4.28 -11.84
N CYS A 270 5.28 4.24 -10.61
CA CYS A 270 5.80 5.38 -9.87
C CYS A 270 7.29 5.23 -9.59
N LYS A 271 8.09 6.23 -9.93
CA LYS A 271 9.48 6.31 -9.46
C LYS A 271 9.48 6.90 -8.05
N LEU A 272 9.90 6.10 -7.08
CA LEU A 272 9.99 6.48 -5.67
C LEU A 272 11.43 6.76 -5.26
N GLY A 273 11.64 7.91 -4.66
CA GLY A 273 12.91 8.35 -4.09
C GLY A 273 12.69 9.20 -2.86
N ARG A 274 13.72 9.90 -2.40
CA ARG A 274 13.74 10.65 -1.13
C ARG A 274 12.60 11.67 -1.00
N LYS A 275 12.09 12.19 -2.10
CA LYS A 275 10.98 13.17 -2.11
C LYS A 275 9.60 12.52 -2.11
N GLY A 276 9.51 11.19 -2.06
CA GLY A 276 8.29 10.41 -2.26
C GLY A 276 8.11 10.05 -3.73
N LEU A 277 6.98 10.40 -4.33
CA LEU A 277 6.74 10.27 -5.77
C LEU A 277 7.58 11.30 -6.53
N GLU A 278 8.50 10.84 -7.35
CA GLU A 278 9.33 11.73 -8.16
C GLU A 278 8.89 11.79 -9.62
N GLN A 279 8.23 10.75 -10.10
CA GLN A 279 7.73 10.66 -11.46
C GLN A 279 6.67 9.56 -11.58
N ILE A 280 5.61 9.83 -12.34
CA ILE A 280 4.74 8.80 -12.89
C ILE A 280 5.29 8.44 -14.28
N ILE A 281 5.43 7.15 -14.56
CA ILE A 281 5.93 6.66 -15.85
C ILE A 281 4.73 6.13 -16.62
N GLU A 282 4.42 6.77 -17.75
CA GLU A 282 3.42 6.25 -18.66
C GLU A 282 4.03 5.16 -19.54
N VAL A 283 3.44 3.99 -19.53
CA VAL A 283 3.84 2.86 -20.38
C VAL A 283 2.81 2.66 -21.50
N GLU A 284 3.25 2.15 -22.63
CA GLU A 284 2.34 1.80 -23.72
C GLU A 284 1.47 0.61 -23.32
N LEU A 285 0.16 0.80 -23.37
CA LEU A 285 -0.82 -0.23 -23.04
C LEU A 285 -1.42 -0.80 -24.31
N THR A 286 -1.64 -2.11 -24.34
CA THR A 286 -2.49 -2.73 -25.37
C THR A 286 -3.91 -2.14 -25.31
N SER A 287 -4.66 -2.25 -26.40
CA SER A 287 -6.05 -1.75 -26.44
C SER A 287 -6.92 -2.32 -25.32
N LYS A 288 -6.71 -3.59 -24.96
CA LYS A 288 -7.41 -4.25 -23.86
C LYS A 288 -7.00 -3.66 -22.51
N GLU A 289 -5.71 -3.56 -22.22
CA GLU A 289 -5.18 -3.02 -20.97
C GLU A 289 -5.61 -1.56 -20.76
N ARG A 290 -5.60 -0.75 -21.82
CA ARG A 290 -6.09 0.64 -21.81
C ARG A 290 -7.58 0.71 -21.46
N THR A 291 -8.40 -0.14 -22.08
CA THR A 291 -9.83 -0.23 -21.81
C THR A 291 -10.09 -0.66 -20.37
N ASP A 292 -9.36 -1.67 -19.90
CA ASP A 292 -9.50 -2.18 -18.54
C ASP A 292 -9.03 -1.14 -17.50
N LEU A 293 -7.97 -0.37 -17.79
CA LEU A 293 -7.51 0.72 -16.92
C LEU A 293 -8.56 1.85 -16.83
N GLY A 294 -9.20 2.19 -17.94
CA GLY A 294 -10.32 3.16 -17.95
C GLY A 294 -11.49 2.71 -17.08
N LYS A 295 -11.91 1.45 -17.20
CA LYS A 295 -12.96 0.88 -16.33
C LYS A 295 -12.56 0.90 -14.86
N SER A 296 -11.30 0.59 -14.57
CA SER A 296 -10.76 0.62 -13.21
C SER A 296 -10.78 2.03 -12.62
N ALA A 297 -10.46 3.04 -13.41
CA ALA A 297 -10.53 4.44 -13.00
C ALA A 297 -11.97 4.87 -12.65
N GLU A 298 -12.95 4.47 -13.46
CA GLU A 298 -14.38 4.78 -13.14
C GLU A 298 -14.83 4.08 -11.86
N ALA A 299 -14.42 2.84 -11.61
CA ALA A 299 -14.72 2.12 -10.37
C ALA A 299 -14.11 2.80 -9.12
N VAL A 300 -13.02 3.55 -9.28
CA VAL A 300 -12.45 4.38 -8.20
C VAL A 300 -13.21 5.70 -8.06
N ARG A 301 -13.64 6.34 -9.16
CA ARG A 301 -14.38 7.61 -9.13
C ARG A 301 -15.74 7.50 -8.44
N GLU A 302 -16.44 6.40 -8.69
CA GLU A 302 -17.79 6.18 -8.16
C GLU A 302 -17.84 6.34 -6.63
N PRO A 303 -17.07 5.60 -5.80
CA PRO A 303 -17.07 5.78 -4.35
C PRO A 303 -16.48 7.12 -3.90
N MET A 304 -15.63 7.78 -4.69
CA MET A 304 -15.13 9.13 -4.37
C MET A 304 -16.25 10.16 -4.47
N SER A 305 -17.19 10.01 -5.41
CA SER A 305 -18.25 10.98 -5.66
C SER A 305 -19.29 11.06 -4.55
N VAL A 306 -19.45 10.01 -3.76
CA VAL A 306 -20.43 9.93 -2.66
C VAL A 306 -19.85 10.34 -1.30
N LEU A 307 -18.54 10.60 -1.22
CA LEU A 307 -17.89 11.04 0.01
C LEU A 307 -18.27 12.48 0.37
N LYS A 308 -18.68 12.67 1.62
CA LYS A 308 -18.87 13.99 2.26
C LYS A 308 -17.65 14.31 3.11
N LEU A 309 -16.68 15.05 2.57
CA LEU A 309 -15.46 15.45 3.25
C LEU A 309 -15.57 16.82 3.91
#